data_b91bcc099bd1a149191e2c6b12a8ec22
#
_entry.id   b91bcc099bd1a149191e2c6b12a8ec22
#
_cell.length_a   1.000
_cell.length_b   1.000
_cell.length_c   1.000
_cell.angle_alpha   90.00
_cell.angle_beta   90.00
_cell.angle_gamma   90.00
#
_symmetry.space_group_name_H-M   'P 1'
#
loop_
_entity.id
_entity.type
_entity.pdbx_description
1 polymer ?
#
loop_
_entity_poly.entity_id
_entity_poly.type
_entity_poly.pdbx_seq_one_letter_code
_entity_poly.pdbx_strand_id
1 'polypeptide(L)'
;MKILVANLGSTSFKYRLFDLSDPAEPVLARGAIERIGSPNAKVVTRSARGEREQVAPIADHGEAVQLCLDQLADPEIGVLADASEVSAIGFKAVHARNLTGVHVVDESVLAAMEAFADVAPAHNPPYTRAMRMLRERFPQLPLVAAFETGFHRTIPEANQRYAIPDTWATELGIRRWGFHGASHRYISWRMPELLGRPDIKVISCHLGGSSSLCAIRHGQSVACSLGMSPQSGLPHNNRVGDFDVFSLPVLLRETGKSLDEILGILAGQSGLEGTSGARDLRDIEAAATAGDARAQLAIDQFIASIRHYLGAHLVELGGADAIVFTGGIGENSTRIRSGVCRDLGWFGIELDPLLNESGPVERRVSTASSRVEVWTVPTNEEIVVARQSKEILEQHSGAA
;
A
#
# COMPACT_ATOMS: atom_id res chain seq x y z
N MET A 1 -4.09 21.09 12.95
CA MET A 1 -4.24 19.74 13.52
C MET A 1 -3.00 18.95 13.19
N LYS A 2 -2.32 18.39 14.20
CA LYS A 2 -1.11 17.60 14.00
C LYS A 2 -1.44 16.10 14.06
N ILE A 3 -1.19 15.37 13.00
CA ILE A 3 -1.51 13.94 12.89
C ILE A 3 -0.23 13.12 12.82
N LEU A 4 -0.09 12.17 13.74
CA LEU A 4 0.96 11.16 13.73
C LEU A 4 0.50 9.96 12.91
N VAL A 5 1.08 9.73 11.75
CA VAL A 5 0.78 8.54 10.95
C VAL A 5 1.73 7.42 11.30
N ALA A 6 1.17 6.27 11.65
CA ALA A 6 1.87 5.11 12.16
C ALA A 6 1.77 3.91 11.21
N ASN A 7 2.92 3.33 10.88
CA ASN A 7 3.04 2.03 10.20
C ASN A 7 3.60 1.02 11.20
N LEU A 8 2.81 0.01 11.54
CA LEU A 8 3.16 -1.03 12.49
C LEU A 8 3.59 -2.31 11.78
N GLY A 9 4.78 -2.80 12.14
CA GLY A 9 5.19 -4.18 11.85
C GLY A 9 5.13 -5.01 13.14
N SER A 10 5.38 -6.32 13.06
CA SER A 10 5.40 -7.19 14.24
C SER A 10 6.40 -6.76 15.31
N THR A 11 7.54 -6.21 14.90
CA THR A 11 8.63 -5.74 15.76
C THR A 11 9.15 -4.36 15.35
N SER A 12 8.33 -3.57 14.64
CA SER A 12 8.74 -2.25 14.18
C SER A 12 7.60 -1.25 14.22
N PHE A 13 7.97 0.02 14.41
CA PHE A 13 7.08 1.17 14.37
C PHE A 13 7.77 2.27 13.56
N LYS A 14 7.14 2.67 12.45
CA LYS A 14 7.60 3.81 11.63
C LYS A 14 6.54 4.88 11.66
N TYR A 15 6.95 6.14 11.70
CA TYR A 15 6.01 7.24 11.81
C TYR A 15 6.41 8.47 11.01
N ARG A 16 5.40 9.29 10.70
CA ARG A 16 5.54 10.68 10.25
C ARG A 16 4.54 11.55 10.98
N LEU A 17 4.98 12.71 11.44
CA LEU A 17 4.13 13.75 12.04
C LEU A 17 3.87 14.82 11.00
N PHE A 18 2.60 15.03 10.67
CA PHE A 18 2.15 16.07 9.74
C PHE A 18 1.50 17.24 10.49
N ASP A 19 1.72 18.46 10.01
CA ASP A 19 0.92 19.60 10.42
C ASP A 19 -0.11 19.96 9.32
N LEU A 20 -1.36 19.58 9.54
CA LEU A 20 -2.47 19.84 8.63
C LEU A 20 -3.20 21.16 8.93
N SER A 21 -2.68 22.00 9.81
CA SER A 21 -3.13 23.38 9.96
C SER A 21 -2.43 24.32 8.99
N ASP A 22 -1.24 23.94 8.51
CA ASP A 22 -0.52 24.63 7.44
C ASP A 22 -1.01 24.15 6.07
N PRO A 23 -1.37 25.02 5.12
CA PRO A 23 -1.75 24.64 3.75
C PRO A 23 -0.69 23.84 3.00
N ALA A 24 0.59 23.95 3.36
CA ALA A 24 1.68 23.17 2.77
C ALA A 24 1.76 21.73 3.34
N GLU A 25 1.02 21.45 4.42
CA GLU A 25 0.96 20.14 5.09
C GLU A 25 2.34 19.50 5.36
N PRO A 26 3.27 20.24 6.00
CA PRO A 26 4.65 19.78 6.13
C PRO A 26 4.75 18.55 7.02
N VAL A 27 5.73 17.69 6.70
CA VAL A 27 6.21 16.65 7.62
C VAL A 27 7.12 17.32 8.64
N LEU A 28 6.65 17.46 9.86
CA LEU A 28 7.41 18.07 10.97
C LEU A 28 8.52 17.16 11.48
N ALA A 29 8.24 15.87 11.57
CA ALA A 29 9.19 14.84 11.99
C ALA A 29 8.87 13.48 11.39
N ARG A 30 9.88 12.62 11.33
CA ARG A 30 9.77 11.21 10.95
C ARG A 30 10.70 10.35 11.79
N GLY A 31 10.36 9.09 11.98
CA GLY A 31 11.23 8.18 12.70
C GLY A 31 10.88 6.73 12.50
N ALA A 32 11.73 5.88 13.07
CA ALA A 32 11.57 4.45 13.08
C ALA A 32 12.09 3.88 14.40
N ILE A 33 11.36 2.89 14.93
CA ILE A 33 11.80 2.05 16.03
C ILE A 33 11.77 0.62 15.52
N GLU A 34 12.90 -0.05 15.56
CA GLU A 34 13.09 -1.40 15.04
C GLU A 34 13.51 -2.35 16.18
N ARG A 35 13.19 -3.64 16.04
CA ARG A 35 13.45 -4.67 17.04
C ARG A 35 12.72 -4.42 18.37
N ILE A 36 11.49 -3.95 18.31
CA ILE A 36 10.60 -3.87 19.47
C ILE A 36 10.48 -5.26 20.10
N GLY A 37 10.49 -5.35 21.41
CA GLY A 37 10.59 -6.61 22.17
C GLY A 37 12.03 -7.05 22.46
N SER A 38 13.03 -6.25 22.03
CA SER A 38 14.45 -6.53 22.23
C SER A 38 15.09 -5.52 23.18
N PRO A 39 16.12 -5.92 23.97
CA PRO A 39 16.91 -4.98 24.76
C PRO A 39 17.72 -4.00 23.89
N ASN A 40 17.87 -4.28 22.60
CA ASN A 40 18.66 -3.51 21.64
C ASN A 40 17.78 -2.96 20.50
N ALA A 41 16.61 -2.39 20.82
CA ALA A 41 15.78 -1.72 19.84
C ALA A 41 16.52 -0.48 19.32
N LYS A 42 16.51 -0.32 17.97
CA LYS A 42 17.10 0.84 17.32
C LYS A 42 16.02 1.92 17.15
N VAL A 43 16.29 3.11 17.64
CA VAL A 43 15.37 4.26 17.60
C VAL A 43 16.03 5.36 16.79
N VAL A 44 15.35 5.84 15.75
CA VAL A 44 15.80 6.96 14.92
C VAL A 44 14.68 7.97 14.82
N THR A 45 14.96 9.23 15.16
CA THR A 45 14.03 10.36 14.99
C THR A 45 14.73 11.46 14.23
N ARG A 46 14.05 12.02 13.23
CA ARG A 46 14.53 13.10 12.36
C ARG A 46 13.50 14.22 12.31
N SER A 47 13.96 15.43 12.50
CA SER A 47 13.17 16.64 12.37
C SER A 47 13.97 17.75 11.69
N ALA A 48 13.36 18.91 11.50
CA ALA A 48 14.08 20.11 11.04
C ALA A 48 15.15 20.60 12.03
N ARG A 49 15.06 20.21 13.32
CA ARG A 49 16.01 20.60 14.37
C ARG A 49 17.21 19.66 14.48
N GLY A 50 17.13 18.45 13.94
CA GLY A 50 18.22 17.49 13.96
C GLY A 50 17.77 16.03 13.88
N GLU A 51 18.74 15.16 14.09
CA GLU A 51 18.55 13.70 14.10
C GLU A 51 19.06 13.13 15.42
N ARG A 52 18.32 12.18 15.99
CA ARG A 52 18.76 11.37 17.14
C ARG A 52 18.67 9.90 16.76
N GLU A 53 19.77 9.20 16.94
CA GLU A 53 19.83 7.74 16.87
C GLU A 53 20.26 7.21 18.23
N GLN A 54 19.51 6.24 18.76
CA GLN A 54 19.83 5.58 20.03
C GLN A 54 19.43 4.12 20.00
N VAL A 55 20.06 3.33 20.88
CA VAL A 55 19.68 1.95 21.17
C VAL A 55 19.15 1.90 22.60
N ALA A 56 17.94 1.38 22.76
CA ALA A 56 17.28 1.28 24.06
C ALA A 56 16.45 -0.01 24.16
N PRO A 57 16.20 -0.54 25.34
CA PRO A 57 15.22 -1.60 25.52
C PRO A 57 13.82 -1.01 25.30
N ILE A 58 13.06 -1.61 24.40
CA ILE A 58 11.65 -1.25 24.10
C ILE A 58 10.86 -2.54 24.16
N ALA A 59 9.99 -2.70 25.16
CA ALA A 59 9.29 -3.95 25.39
C ALA A 59 8.15 -4.17 24.39
N ASP A 60 7.43 -3.11 24.03
CA ASP A 60 6.24 -3.19 23.20
C ASP A 60 5.98 -1.92 22.36
N HIS A 61 4.91 -1.94 21.56
CA HIS A 61 4.51 -0.79 20.74
C HIS A 61 4.01 0.39 21.57
N GLY A 62 3.50 0.18 22.78
CA GLY A 62 3.09 1.25 23.67
C GLY A 62 4.28 2.06 24.16
N GLU A 63 5.38 1.39 24.55
CA GLU A 63 6.65 2.05 24.89
C GLU A 63 7.27 2.76 23.68
N ALA A 64 7.18 2.12 22.48
CA ALA A 64 7.65 2.74 21.26
C ALA A 64 6.93 4.04 20.94
N VAL A 65 5.60 4.09 21.07
CA VAL A 65 4.82 5.31 20.85
C VAL A 65 5.09 6.34 21.94
N GLN A 66 5.22 5.94 23.21
CA GLN A 66 5.57 6.87 24.27
C GLN A 66 6.92 7.55 23.99
N LEU A 67 7.94 6.76 23.68
CA LEU A 67 9.26 7.30 23.34
C LEU A 67 9.21 8.23 22.10
N CYS A 68 8.40 7.87 21.09
CA CYS A 68 8.16 8.75 19.95
C CYS A 68 7.59 10.10 20.40
N LEU A 69 6.53 10.11 21.21
CA LEU A 69 5.90 11.34 21.72
C LEU A 69 6.87 12.17 22.56
N ASP A 70 7.66 11.53 23.42
CA ASP A 70 8.69 12.20 24.25
C ASP A 70 9.76 12.85 23.35
N GLN A 71 10.21 12.18 22.30
CA GLN A 71 11.20 12.73 21.35
C GLN A 71 10.62 13.85 20.48
N LEU A 72 9.33 13.80 20.14
CA LEU A 72 8.66 14.89 19.43
C LEU A 72 8.54 16.16 20.27
N ALA A 73 8.50 16.05 21.60
CA ALA A 73 8.48 17.16 22.55
C ALA A 73 9.87 17.47 23.18
N ASP A 74 10.92 16.80 22.74
CA ASP A 74 12.29 16.97 23.24
C ASP A 74 12.82 18.40 22.97
N PRO A 75 13.46 19.09 23.93
CA PRO A 75 13.93 20.46 23.74
C PRO A 75 14.96 20.65 22.62
N GLU A 76 15.76 19.62 22.30
CA GLU A 76 16.84 19.70 21.32
C GLU A 76 16.36 19.36 19.90
N ILE A 77 15.66 18.24 19.74
CA ILE A 77 15.26 17.71 18.43
C ILE A 77 13.75 17.78 18.17
N GLY A 78 12.96 17.99 19.23
CA GLY A 78 11.51 17.99 19.15
C GLY A 78 10.95 19.17 18.36
N VAL A 79 9.75 19.00 17.84
CA VAL A 79 9.01 19.98 17.02
C VAL A 79 7.69 20.36 17.65
N LEU A 80 7.38 19.81 18.83
CA LEU A 80 6.21 20.10 19.63
C LEU A 80 6.65 20.78 20.94
N ALA A 81 5.81 21.64 21.48
CA ALA A 81 6.01 22.16 22.83
C ALA A 81 5.59 21.12 23.89
N ASP A 82 4.58 20.31 23.56
CA ASP A 82 4.05 19.23 24.40
C ASP A 82 3.46 18.12 23.54
N ALA A 83 3.53 16.87 24.01
CA ALA A 83 3.00 15.71 23.30
C ALA A 83 1.47 15.76 23.05
N SER A 84 0.72 16.53 23.88
CA SER A 84 -0.73 16.74 23.72
C SER A 84 -1.10 17.53 22.46
N GLU A 85 -0.13 18.14 21.77
CA GLU A 85 -0.38 18.77 20.48
C GLU A 85 -0.64 17.74 19.35
N VAL A 86 -0.31 16.45 19.55
CA VAL A 86 -0.69 15.38 18.63
C VAL A 86 -2.20 15.13 18.77
N SER A 87 -2.93 15.48 17.73
CA SER A 87 -4.40 15.41 17.72
C SER A 87 -4.93 14.00 17.55
N ALA A 88 -4.20 13.13 16.87
CA ALA A 88 -4.54 11.71 16.67
C ALA A 88 -3.36 10.90 16.14
N ILE A 89 -3.47 9.57 16.26
CA ILE A 89 -2.61 8.62 15.54
C ILE A 89 -3.43 7.97 14.42
N GLY A 90 -3.03 8.19 13.17
CA GLY A 90 -3.62 7.57 11.99
C GLY A 90 -2.87 6.29 11.61
N PHE A 91 -3.61 5.22 11.32
CA PHE A 91 -3.07 3.93 10.90
C PHE A 91 -3.53 3.57 9.49
N LYS A 92 -2.61 3.06 8.69
CA LYS A 92 -2.92 2.43 7.41
C LYS A 92 -3.41 1.00 7.67
N ALA A 93 -4.71 0.84 7.94
CA ALA A 93 -5.33 -0.45 8.20
C ALA A 93 -5.64 -1.22 6.91
N VAL A 94 -5.62 -2.56 6.96
CA VAL A 94 -5.72 -3.36 5.74
C VAL A 94 -7.15 -3.80 5.47
N HIS A 95 -7.76 -4.55 6.37
CA HIS A 95 -9.08 -5.14 6.13
C HIS A 95 -9.90 -5.32 7.42
N ALA A 96 -11.21 -5.07 7.34
CA ALA A 96 -12.12 -5.25 8.45
C ALA A 96 -13.51 -5.72 7.98
N ARG A 97 -13.55 -6.78 7.19
CA ARG A 97 -14.79 -7.33 6.61
C ARG A 97 -15.60 -6.24 5.88
N ASN A 98 -16.77 -5.92 6.40
CA ASN A 98 -17.67 -4.93 5.79
C ASN A 98 -17.35 -3.47 6.20
N LEU A 99 -16.44 -3.25 7.16
CA LEU A 99 -15.96 -1.91 7.47
C LEU A 99 -14.89 -1.50 6.45
N THR A 100 -15.14 -0.37 5.79
CA THR A 100 -14.22 0.22 4.81
C THR A 100 -14.26 1.74 4.91
N GLY A 101 -13.24 2.42 4.42
CA GLY A 101 -13.12 3.87 4.59
C GLY A 101 -12.28 4.22 5.79
N VAL A 102 -12.75 5.19 6.60
CA VAL A 102 -12.01 5.72 7.75
C VAL A 102 -12.87 5.62 8.98
N HIS A 103 -12.30 5.16 10.08
CA HIS A 103 -13.01 4.98 11.34
C HIS A 103 -12.15 5.40 12.52
N VAL A 104 -12.76 6.04 13.52
CA VAL A 104 -12.15 6.13 14.84
C VAL A 104 -12.15 4.72 15.44
N VAL A 105 -11.01 4.31 15.96
CA VAL A 105 -10.82 2.93 16.46
C VAL A 105 -11.57 2.74 17.78
N ASP A 106 -12.58 1.92 17.74
CA ASP A 106 -13.30 1.39 18.90
C ASP A 106 -13.23 -0.14 18.92
N GLU A 107 -13.93 -0.77 19.86
CA GLU A 107 -13.94 -2.24 19.97
C GLU A 107 -14.60 -2.91 18.77
N SER A 108 -15.58 -2.28 18.14
CA SER A 108 -16.25 -2.82 16.96
C SER A 108 -15.32 -2.87 15.75
N VAL A 109 -14.48 -1.85 15.57
CA VAL A 109 -13.45 -1.80 14.51
C VAL A 109 -12.39 -2.89 14.74
N LEU A 110 -11.92 -3.05 16.00
CA LEU A 110 -10.94 -4.08 16.34
C LEU A 110 -11.48 -5.49 16.14
N ALA A 111 -12.71 -5.77 16.57
CA ALA A 111 -13.36 -7.05 16.37
C ALA A 111 -13.56 -7.38 14.87
N ALA A 112 -13.93 -6.37 14.05
CA ALA A 112 -14.05 -6.54 12.61
C ALA A 112 -12.71 -6.84 11.93
N MET A 113 -11.60 -6.23 12.39
CA MET A 113 -10.25 -6.55 11.91
C MET A 113 -9.81 -7.95 12.31
N GLU A 114 -10.11 -8.38 13.55
CA GLU A 114 -9.79 -9.71 14.06
C GLU A 114 -10.55 -10.81 13.31
N ALA A 115 -11.82 -10.58 12.97
CA ALA A 115 -12.62 -11.51 12.19
C ALA A 115 -12.05 -11.79 10.78
N PHE A 116 -11.11 -10.98 10.31
CA PHE A 116 -10.42 -11.13 9.01
C PHE A 116 -8.90 -11.32 9.17
N ALA A 117 -8.47 -11.86 10.31
CA ALA A 117 -7.07 -12.19 10.55
C ALA A 117 -6.52 -13.16 9.50
N ASP A 118 -7.30 -14.17 9.09
CA ASP A 118 -6.90 -15.17 8.09
C ASP A 118 -6.80 -14.60 6.68
N VAL A 119 -7.54 -13.52 6.38
CA VAL A 119 -7.49 -12.83 5.07
C VAL A 119 -6.28 -11.90 4.97
N ALA A 120 -5.88 -11.29 6.09
CA ALA A 120 -4.73 -10.40 6.18
C ALA A 120 -3.77 -10.78 7.34
N PRO A 121 -3.21 -12.01 7.34
CA PRO A 121 -2.51 -12.57 8.50
C PRO A 121 -1.23 -11.82 8.88
N ALA A 122 -0.57 -11.21 7.91
CA ALA A 122 0.65 -10.44 8.16
C ALA A 122 0.38 -9.04 8.74
N HIS A 123 -0.87 -8.58 8.70
CA HIS A 123 -1.21 -7.18 9.02
C HIS A 123 -2.19 -7.06 10.19
N ASN A 124 -3.38 -7.67 10.10
CA ASN A 124 -4.43 -7.47 11.10
C ASN A 124 -4.01 -7.84 12.53
N PRO A 125 -3.43 -9.03 12.82
CA PRO A 125 -3.10 -9.41 14.19
C PRO A 125 -2.10 -8.49 14.91
N PRO A 126 -0.99 -8.03 14.29
CA PRO A 126 -0.11 -7.08 14.95
C PRO A 126 -0.75 -5.69 15.14
N TYR A 127 -1.59 -5.24 14.17
CA TYR A 127 -2.27 -3.95 14.28
C TYR A 127 -3.31 -3.94 15.40
N THR A 128 -4.17 -4.95 15.51
CA THR A 128 -5.22 -5.00 16.55
C THR A 128 -4.62 -5.05 17.95
N ARG A 129 -3.56 -5.85 18.15
CA ARG A 129 -2.85 -5.89 19.44
C ARG A 129 -2.26 -4.54 19.82
N ALA A 130 -1.57 -3.88 18.89
CA ALA A 130 -0.96 -2.58 19.15
C ALA A 130 -2.04 -1.50 19.38
N MET A 131 -3.11 -1.48 18.61
CA MET A 131 -4.21 -0.51 18.79
C MET A 131 -4.91 -0.68 20.15
N ARG A 132 -5.17 -1.92 20.62
CA ARG A 132 -5.73 -2.16 21.96
C ARG A 132 -4.83 -1.58 23.04
N MET A 133 -3.54 -1.93 23.00
CA MET A 133 -2.54 -1.43 23.95
C MET A 133 -2.46 0.10 23.95
N LEU A 134 -2.47 0.73 22.77
CA LEU A 134 -2.42 2.19 22.64
C LEU A 134 -3.69 2.86 23.18
N ARG A 135 -4.88 2.28 22.96
CA ARG A 135 -6.13 2.79 23.55
C ARG A 135 -6.13 2.73 25.08
N GLU A 136 -5.58 1.68 25.65
CA GLU A 136 -5.45 1.55 27.10
C GLU A 136 -4.43 2.54 27.68
N ARG A 137 -3.30 2.72 27.02
CA ARG A 137 -2.20 3.57 27.48
C ARG A 137 -2.46 5.06 27.24
N PHE A 138 -3.12 5.41 26.16
CA PHE A 138 -3.40 6.77 25.72
C PHE A 138 -4.89 7.01 25.48
N PRO A 139 -5.76 6.90 26.50
CA PRO A 139 -7.22 6.93 26.30
C PRO A 139 -7.75 8.27 25.76
N GLN A 140 -6.97 9.34 25.89
CA GLN A 140 -7.33 10.67 25.39
C GLN A 140 -6.84 10.94 23.96
N LEU A 141 -5.98 10.07 23.40
CA LEU A 141 -5.43 10.22 22.06
C LEU A 141 -6.23 9.38 21.07
N PRO A 142 -7.05 10.00 20.19
CA PRO A 142 -7.82 9.26 19.21
C PRO A 142 -6.93 8.43 18.29
N LEU A 143 -7.31 7.18 18.06
CA LEU A 143 -6.72 6.32 17.05
C LEU A 143 -7.66 6.26 15.85
N VAL A 144 -7.13 6.40 14.64
CA VAL A 144 -7.91 6.39 13.39
C VAL A 144 -7.40 5.30 12.48
N ALA A 145 -8.27 4.42 12.02
CA ALA A 145 -7.99 3.38 11.03
C ALA A 145 -8.46 3.84 9.64
N ALA A 146 -7.53 4.10 8.74
CA ALA A 146 -7.81 4.35 7.33
C ALA A 146 -7.59 3.03 6.55
N PHE A 147 -8.70 2.39 6.13
CA PHE A 147 -8.64 1.09 5.48
C PHE A 147 -8.20 1.19 4.02
N GLU A 148 -7.26 0.34 3.61
CA GLU A 148 -6.76 0.21 2.23
C GLU A 148 -7.87 -0.06 1.21
N THR A 149 -8.94 -0.75 1.64
CA THR A 149 -10.13 -1.02 0.84
C THR A 149 -11.01 0.21 0.60
N GLY A 150 -10.82 1.27 1.37
CA GLY A 150 -11.69 2.45 1.38
C GLY A 150 -11.73 3.25 0.08
N PHE A 151 -10.65 3.27 -0.69
CA PHE A 151 -10.60 3.91 -2.00
C PHE A 151 -11.43 3.14 -3.04
N HIS A 152 -11.55 1.83 -2.88
CA HIS A 152 -12.16 0.92 -3.84
C HIS A 152 -13.67 0.73 -3.67
N ARG A 153 -14.29 1.40 -2.69
CA ARG A 153 -15.75 1.33 -2.46
C ARG A 153 -16.60 1.83 -3.64
N THR A 154 -15.99 2.58 -4.55
CA THR A 154 -16.64 3.14 -5.74
C THR A 154 -16.58 2.22 -6.96
N ILE A 155 -15.91 1.08 -6.85
CA ILE A 155 -15.89 0.06 -7.91
C ILE A 155 -17.33 -0.42 -8.16
N PRO A 156 -17.82 -0.43 -9.42
CA PRO A 156 -19.14 -0.96 -9.75
C PRO A 156 -19.33 -2.41 -9.26
N GLU A 157 -20.52 -2.75 -8.82
CA GLU A 157 -20.82 -4.05 -8.24
C GLU A 157 -20.45 -5.22 -9.18
N ALA A 158 -20.67 -5.06 -10.47
CA ALA A 158 -20.28 -6.05 -11.47
C ALA A 158 -18.77 -6.37 -11.48
N ASN A 159 -17.91 -5.38 -11.15
CA ASN A 159 -16.48 -5.53 -11.05
C ASN A 159 -16.03 -5.99 -9.65
N GLN A 160 -16.89 -5.82 -8.63
CA GLN A 160 -16.61 -6.28 -7.27
C GLN A 160 -16.96 -7.75 -7.05
N ARG A 161 -18.06 -8.24 -7.64
CA ARG A 161 -18.59 -9.58 -7.40
C ARG A 161 -17.78 -10.66 -8.11
N TYR A 162 -17.54 -11.77 -7.40
CA TYR A 162 -17.19 -13.03 -8.03
C TYR A 162 -18.48 -13.73 -8.48
N ALA A 163 -18.41 -14.54 -9.52
CA ALA A 163 -19.54 -15.36 -9.98
C ALA A 163 -19.69 -16.62 -9.08
N ILE A 164 -20.07 -16.41 -7.85
CA ILE A 164 -20.27 -17.41 -6.80
C ILE A 164 -21.70 -17.34 -6.26
N PRO A 165 -22.19 -18.31 -5.44
CA PRO A 165 -23.47 -18.20 -4.78
C PRO A 165 -23.63 -16.86 -4.06
N ASP A 166 -24.77 -16.18 -4.26
CA ASP A 166 -25.00 -14.81 -3.78
C ASP A 166 -24.82 -14.68 -2.26
N THR A 167 -25.24 -15.70 -1.50
CA THR A 167 -25.07 -15.74 -0.03
C THR A 167 -23.61 -15.62 0.41
N TRP A 168 -22.66 -16.14 -0.37
CA TRP A 168 -21.25 -16.02 -0.02
C TRP A 168 -20.76 -14.58 -0.17
N ALA A 169 -21.25 -13.87 -1.16
CA ALA A 169 -20.90 -12.47 -1.33
C ALA A 169 -21.58 -11.57 -0.28
N THR A 170 -22.87 -11.80 0.00
CA THR A 170 -23.67 -10.96 0.90
C THR A 170 -23.44 -11.24 2.38
N GLU A 171 -23.39 -12.52 2.77
CA GLU A 171 -23.28 -12.91 4.17
C GLU A 171 -21.83 -13.07 4.64
N LEU A 172 -20.95 -13.60 3.76
CA LEU A 172 -19.54 -13.83 4.11
C LEU A 172 -18.61 -12.69 3.66
N GLY A 173 -19.11 -11.76 2.83
CA GLY A 173 -18.32 -10.64 2.31
C GLY A 173 -17.28 -11.06 1.28
N ILE A 174 -17.47 -12.19 0.58
CA ILE A 174 -16.53 -12.69 -0.44
C ILE A 174 -16.72 -11.93 -1.74
N ARG A 175 -15.88 -10.92 -1.92
CA ARG A 175 -15.89 -10.05 -3.11
C ARG A 175 -14.50 -9.45 -3.33
N ARG A 176 -14.30 -8.76 -4.45
CA ARG A 176 -13.10 -7.96 -4.70
C ARG A 176 -13.16 -6.68 -3.87
N TRP A 177 -12.31 -6.57 -2.87
CA TRP A 177 -12.21 -5.38 -2.03
C TRP A 177 -11.25 -4.35 -2.61
N GLY A 178 -10.15 -4.82 -3.25
CA GLY A 178 -9.04 -3.97 -3.68
C GLY A 178 -8.20 -3.49 -2.49
N PHE A 179 -6.92 -3.21 -2.75
CA PHE A 179 -5.97 -2.77 -1.73
C PHE A 179 -5.02 -1.71 -2.31
N HIS A 180 -4.03 -1.28 -1.55
CA HIS A 180 -3.18 -0.13 -1.84
C HIS A 180 -4.00 1.16 -2.05
N GLY A 181 -5.13 1.26 -1.36
CA GLY A 181 -6.07 2.36 -1.53
C GLY A 181 -5.47 3.71 -1.20
N ALA A 182 -4.59 3.81 -0.23
CA ALA A 182 -3.88 5.05 0.08
C ALA A 182 -2.98 5.49 -1.09
N SER A 183 -2.22 4.55 -1.68
CA SER A 183 -1.37 4.84 -2.83
C SER A 183 -2.18 5.26 -4.06
N HIS A 184 -3.20 4.48 -4.44
CA HIS A 184 -4.04 4.79 -5.60
C HIS A 184 -4.83 6.09 -5.42
N ARG A 185 -5.26 6.40 -4.19
CA ARG A 185 -5.89 7.68 -3.84
C ARG A 185 -4.91 8.85 -3.99
N TYR A 186 -3.66 8.69 -3.54
CA TYR A 186 -2.65 9.71 -3.75
C TYR A 186 -2.46 10.03 -5.23
N ILE A 187 -2.32 9.00 -6.07
CA ILE A 187 -2.21 9.16 -7.52
C ILE A 187 -3.46 9.83 -8.11
N SER A 188 -4.66 9.51 -7.60
CA SER A 188 -5.91 10.15 -8.05
C SER A 188 -5.98 11.65 -7.75
N TRP A 189 -5.25 12.13 -6.75
CA TRP A 189 -5.13 13.55 -6.43
C TRP A 189 -3.98 14.21 -7.20
N ARG A 190 -2.82 13.54 -7.29
CA ARG A 190 -1.62 14.12 -7.86
C ARG A 190 -1.69 14.25 -9.38
N MET A 191 -2.28 13.31 -10.07
CA MET A 191 -2.31 13.33 -11.55
C MET A 191 -3.14 14.46 -12.14
N PRO A 192 -4.32 14.85 -11.62
CA PRO A 192 -5.01 16.06 -12.05
C PRO A 192 -4.17 17.32 -11.97
N GLU A 193 -3.35 17.48 -10.92
CA GLU A 193 -2.43 18.60 -10.76
C GLU A 193 -1.35 18.59 -11.84
N LEU A 194 -0.72 17.43 -12.09
CA LEU A 194 0.35 17.27 -13.08
C LEU A 194 -0.14 17.47 -14.52
N LEU A 195 -1.37 17.01 -14.82
CA LEU A 195 -1.97 17.16 -16.15
C LEU A 195 -2.72 18.50 -16.34
N GLY A 196 -2.90 19.28 -15.27
CA GLY A 196 -3.61 20.57 -15.31
C GLY A 196 -5.10 20.47 -15.61
N ARG A 197 -5.74 19.32 -15.34
CA ARG A 197 -7.17 19.09 -15.57
C ARG A 197 -7.76 18.06 -14.60
N PRO A 198 -8.99 18.26 -14.08
CA PRO A 198 -9.60 17.39 -13.07
C PRO A 198 -10.18 16.09 -13.64
N ASP A 199 -10.76 16.14 -14.84
CA ASP A 199 -11.48 15.01 -15.43
C ASP A 199 -10.54 14.15 -16.26
N ILE A 200 -9.89 13.20 -15.59
CA ILE A 200 -8.93 12.29 -16.20
C ILE A 200 -9.21 10.83 -15.89
N LYS A 201 -8.72 9.99 -16.78
CA LYS A 201 -8.68 8.53 -16.65
C LYS A 201 -7.24 8.10 -16.44
N VAL A 202 -6.97 7.48 -15.32
CA VAL A 202 -5.62 7.07 -14.93
C VAL A 202 -5.57 5.58 -14.64
N ILE A 203 -4.53 4.91 -15.10
CA ILE A 203 -4.16 3.58 -14.62
C ILE A 203 -2.97 3.73 -13.69
N SER A 204 -3.21 3.50 -12.40
CA SER A 204 -2.19 3.56 -11.35
C SER A 204 -1.59 2.17 -11.16
N CYS A 205 -0.29 2.04 -11.42
CA CYS A 205 0.50 0.80 -11.27
C CYS A 205 1.37 0.95 -10.02
N HIS A 206 0.85 0.54 -8.86
CA HIS A 206 1.62 0.43 -7.63
C HIS A 206 2.42 -0.86 -7.66
N LEU A 207 3.72 -0.78 -7.93
CA LEU A 207 4.61 -1.92 -8.06
C LEU A 207 5.70 -1.87 -6.98
N GLY A 208 5.68 -2.83 -6.10
CA GLY A 208 6.60 -2.96 -4.97
C GLY A 208 6.74 -4.42 -4.53
N GLY A 209 7.10 -4.66 -3.29
CA GLY A 209 7.07 -6.01 -2.71
C GLY A 209 5.67 -6.62 -2.71
N SER A 210 4.65 -5.78 -2.62
CA SER A 210 3.26 -6.06 -3.01
C SER A 210 2.90 -5.16 -4.17
N SER A 211 2.10 -5.65 -5.13
CA SER A 211 1.84 -4.94 -6.38
C SER A 211 0.35 -4.98 -6.74
N SER A 212 -0.15 -3.90 -7.32
CA SER A 212 -1.50 -3.83 -7.88
C SER A 212 -1.63 -2.77 -8.97
N LEU A 213 -2.62 -2.95 -9.84
CA LEU A 213 -3.10 -1.94 -10.76
C LEU A 213 -4.50 -1.48 -10.32
N CYS A 214 -4.79 -0.20 -10.53
CA CYS A 214 -6.10 0.38 -10.31
C CYS A 214 -6.51 1.26 -11.49
N ALA A 215 -7.71 1.03 -12.01
CA ALA A 215 -8.35 1.90 -12.98
C ALA A 215 -9.08 3.03 -12.22
N ILE A 216 -8.75 4.27 -12.52
CA ILE A 216 -9.27 5.47 -11.86
C ILE A 216 -9.96 6.34 -12.90
N ARG A 217 -11.21 6.71 -12.65
CA ARG A 217 -11.99 7.64 -13.48
C ARG A 217 -12.52 8.77 -12.60
N HIS A 218 -12.21 10.02 -12.96
CA HIS A 218 -12.65 11.23 -12.23
C HIS A 218 -12.36 11.13 -10.71
N GLY A 219 -11.14 10.68 -10.35
CA GLY A 219 -10.71 10.53 -8.97
C GLY A 219 -11.27 9.31 -8.21
N GLN A 220 -12.09 8.45 -8.87
CA GLN A 220 -12.72 7.28 -8.27
C GLN A 220 -12.17 5.97 -8.83
N SER A 221 -11.98 4.98 -7.97
CA SER A 221 -11.62 3.62 -8.37
C SER A 221 -12.79 2.94 -9.08
N VAL A 222 -12.55 2.38 -10.28
CA VAL A 222 -13.56 1.62 -11.04
C VAL A 222 -13.18 0.15 -11.22
N ALA A 223 -11.92 -0.19 -11.04
CA ALA A 223 -11.43 -1.57 -10.99
C ALA A 223 -10.08 -1.64 -10.25
N CYS A 224 -9.78 -2.78 -9.64
CA CYS A 224 -8.49 -3.06 -9.01
C CYS A 224 -8.08 -4.50 -9.30
N SER A 225 -6.79 -4.74 -9.51
CA SER A 225 -6.27 -6.10 -9.74
C SER A 225 -6.31 -6.98 -8.49
N LEU A 226 -6.26 -6.41 -7.29
CA LEU A 226 -6.40 -7.15 -6.03
C LEU A 226 -7.87 -7.49 -5.77
N GLY A 227 -8.10 -8.69 -5.28
CA GLY A 227 -9.43 -9.27 -5.05
C GLY A 227 -9.88 -9.23 -3.61
N MET A 228 -10.29 -10.40 -3.08
CA MET A 228 -10.75 -10.60 -1.69
C MET A 228 -9.63 -10.35 -0.68
N SER A 229 -8.42 -10.74 -1.01
CA SER A 229 -7.23 -10.63 -0.18
C SER A 229 -6.09 -9.94 -0.93
N PRO A 230 -5.04 -9.48 -0.25
CA PRO A 230 -3.83 -8.95 -0.90
C PRO A 230 -2.93 -10.05 -1.49
N GLN A 231 -3.45 -11.28 -1.68
CA GLN A 231 -2.70 -12.43 -2.23
C GLN A 231 -2.96 -12.63 -3.73
N SER A 232 -4.05 -12.05 -4.28
CA SER A 232 -4.49 -12.18 -5.67
C SER A 232 -3.89 -11.10 -6.58
N GLY A 233 -4.29 -11.11 -7.85
CA GLY A 233 -3.85 -10.12 -8.84
C GLY A 233 -2.47 -10.46 -9.42
N LEU A 234 -1.57 -9.48 -9.41
CA LEU A 234 -0.21 -9.67 -9.89
C LEU A 234 0.58 -10.64 -9.00
N PRO A 235 1.56 -11.38 -9.54
CA PRO A 235 2.58 -11.98 -8.69
C PRO A 235 3.28 -10.90 -7.86
N HIS A 236 3.45 -11.14 -6.56
CA HIS A 236 4.20 -10.25 -5.68
C HIS A 236 5.63 -10.78 -5.51
N ASN A 237 6.42 -10.17 -4.65
CA ASN A 237 7.76 -10.70 -4.37
C ASN A 237 7.74 -12.14 -3.83
N ASN A 238 6.76 -12.51 -3.01
CA ASN A 238 6.64 -13.84 -2.39
C ASN A 238 5.22 -14.41 -2.33
N ARG A 239 4.24 -13.79 -3.03
CA ARG A 239 2.84 -14.24 -3.08
C ARG A 239 2.46 -14.56 -4.52
N VAL A 240 1.61 -15.59 -4.68
CA VAL A 240 1.31 -16.19 -5.97
C VAL A 240 0.64 -15.25 -6.98
N GLY A 241 -0.22 -14.31 -6.54
CA GLY A 241 -1.12 -13.58 -7.42
C GLY A 241 -2.36 -14.39 -7.78
N ASP A 242 -2.87 -14.20 -9.01
CA ASP A 242 -4.00 -15.00 -9.50
C ASP A 242 -3.61 -16.47 -9.65
N PHE A 243 -4.47 -17.35 -9.12
CA PHE A 243 -4.23 -18.77 -9.06
C PHE A 243 -5.55 -19.52 -9.24
N ASP A 244 -5.55 -20.56 -10.06
CA ASP A 244 -6.73 -21.40 -10.24
C ASP A 244 -6.97 -22.25 -9.01
N VAL A 245 -8.08 -22.01 -8.31
CA VAL A 245 -8.47 -22.73 -7.09
C VAL A 245 -8.59 -24.25 -7.29
N PHE A 246 -8.90 -24.72 -8.49
CA PHE A 246 -8.94 -26.15 -8.82
C PHE A 246 -7.57 -26.82 -8.91
N SER A 247 -6.47 -26.06 -8.83
CA SER A 247 -5.14 -26.62 -8.59
C SER A 247 -4.94 -27.12 -7.14
N LEU A 248 -5.74 -26.66 -6.17
CA LEU A 248 -5.61 -27.07 -4.77
C LEU A 248 -5.80 -28.59 -4.56
N PRO A 249 -6.82 -29.26 -5.11
CA PRO A 249 -6.96 -30.71 -4.99
C PRO A 249 -5.75 -31.49 -5.53
N VAL A 250 -5.12 -31.00 -6.59
CA VAL A 250 -3.90 -31.60 -7.14
C VAL A 250 -2.74 -31.45 -6.14
N LEU A 251 -2.54 -30.24 -5.61
CA LEU A 251 -1.48 -29.96 -4.65
C LEU A 251 -1.66 -30.79 -3.36
N LEU A 252 -2.87 -30.84 -2.82
CA LEU A 252 -3.19 -31.65 -1.63
C LEU A 252 -2.81 -33.13 -1.85
N ARG A 253 -3.20 -33.71 -2.99
CA ARG A 253 -2.94 -35.11 -3.31
C ARG A 253 -1.46 -35.39 -3.59
N GLU A 254 -0.82 -34.59 -4.42
CA GLU A 254 0.53 -34.87 -4.90
C GLU A 254 1.64 -34.48 -3.89
N THR A 255 1.38 -33.51 -3.00
CA THR A 255 2.36 -33.07 -2.02
C THR A 255 2.16 -33.68 -0.63
N GLY A 256 0.97 -34.20 -0.33
CA GLY A 256 0.59 -34.69 1.01
C GLY A 256 0.49 -33.60 2.07
N LYS A 257 0.58 -32.31 1.69
CA LYS A 257 0.47 -31.17 2.60
C LYS A 257 -0.98 -30.88 2.94
N SER A 258 -1.21 -30.29 4.11
CA SER A 258 -2.50 -29.72 4.49
C SER A 258 -2.84 -28.48 3.66
N LEU A 259 -4.12 -28.10 3.66
CA LEU A 259 -4.56 -26.86 3.02
C LEU A 259 -3.83 -25.64 3.57
N ASP A 260 -3.65 -25.56 4.89
CA ASP A 260 -2.96 -24.43 5.55
C ASP A 260 -1.49 -24.33 5.13
N GLU A 261 -0.79 -25.46 5.00
CA GLU A 261 0.58 -25.48 4.51
C GLU A 261 0.66 -25.00 3.06
N ILE A 262 -0.26 -25.42 2.19
CA ILE A 262 -0.32 -24.98 0.80
C ILE A 262 -0.62 -23.49 0.72
N LEU A 263 -1.63 -23.01 1.45
CA LEU A 263 -1.96 -21.59 1.51
C LEU A 263 -0.78 -20.77 2.06
N GLY A 264 -0.04 -21.28 3.04
CA GLY A 264 1.18 -20.67 3.55
C GLY A 264 2.28 -20.52 2.47
N ILE A 265 2.45 -21.55 1.64
CA ILE A 265 3.40 -21.50 0.50
C ILE A 265 2.94 -20.48 -0.55
N LEU A 266 1.66 -20.49 -0.92
CA LEU A 266 1.10 -19.55 -1.89
C LEU A 266 1.18 -18.09 -1.40
N ALA A 267 1.07 -17.87 -0.10
CA ALA A 267 1.12 -16.55 0.53
C ALA A 267 2.52 -16.06 0.92
N GLY A 268 3.55 -16.92 0.92
CA GLY A 268 4.85 -16.55 1.49
C GLY A 268 6.10 -17.09 0.79
N GLN A 269 5.95 -18.02 -0.18
CA GLN A 269 7.07 -18.70 -0.86
C GLN A 269 6.82 -18.84 -2.38
N SER A 270 5.94 -18.00 -2.91
CA SER A 270 5.52 -18.00 -4.32
C SER A 270 5.90 -16.68 -5.00
N GLY A 271 5.21 -16.28 -6.05
CA GLY A 271 5.48 -15.04 -6.78
C GLY A 271 6.87 -15.03 -7.42
N LEU A 272 7.53 -13.88 -7.37
CA LEU A 272 8.88 -13.73 -7.92
C LEU A 272 9.87 -14.72 -7.27
N GLU A 273 9.81 -14.86 -5.94
CA GLU A 273 10.66 -15.80 -5.20
C GLU A 273 10.44 -17.25 -5.62
N GLY A 274 9.18 -17.66 -5.77
CA GLY A 274 8.84 -19.03 -6.16
C GLY A 274 9.42 -19.43 -7.53
N THR A 275 9.52 -18.48 -8.45
CA THR A 275 10.09 -18.73 -9.79
C THR A 275 11.60 -18.54 -9.81
N SER A 276 12.12 -17.42 -9.27
CA SER A 276 13.56 -17.07 -9.37
C SER A 276 14.40 -17.60 -8.21
N GLY A 277 13.81 -17.83 -7.04
CA GLY A 277 14.53 -18.10 -5.79
C GLY A 277 14.96 -16.85 -5.02
N ALA A 278 14.67 -15.65 -5.51
CA ALA A 278 14.99 -14.38 -4.87
C ALA A 278 13.74 -13.49 -4.72
N ARG A 279 13.71 -12.65 -3.67
CA ARG A 279 12.59 -11.75 -3.37
C ARG A 279 12.77 -10.35 -3.92
N ASP A 280 14.02 -9.88 -3.93
CA ASP A 280 14.31 -8.52 -4.35
C ASP A 280 14.45 -8.46 -5.88
N LEU A 281 13.63 -7.63 -6.53
CA LEU A 281 13.67 -7.50 -7.99
C LEU A 281 15.07 -7.07 -8.49
N ARG A 282 15.82 -6.28 -7.72
CA ARG A 282 17.18 -5.85 -8.10
C ARG A 282 18.12 -7.04 -8.24
N ASP A 283 18.02 -8.01 -7.32
CA ASP A 283 18.82 -9.24 -7.37
C ASP A 283 18.36 -10.12 -8.55
N ILE A 284 17.03 -10.19 -8.79
CA ILE A 284 16.45 -10.94 -9.91
C ILE A 284 16.89 -10.33 -11.26
N GLU A 285 16.85 -8.99 -11.39
CA GLU A 285 17.31 -8.31 -12.61
C GLU A 285 18.81 -8.51 -12.85
N ALA A 286 19.62 -8.48 -11.80
CA ALA A 286 21.06 -8.76 -11.88
C ALA A 286 21.32 -10.21 -12.32
N ALA A 287 20.64 -11.19 -11.72
CA ALA A 287 20.75 -12.60 -12.08
C ALA A 287 20.32 -12.87 -13.54
N ALA A 288 19.20 -12.27 -13.96
CA ALA A 288 18.72 -12.39 -15.35
C ALA A 288 19.72 -11.78 -16.35
N THR A 289 20.34 -10.64 -15.99
CA THR A 289 21.38 -10.02 -16.81
C THR A 289 22.64 -10.89 -16.90
N ALA A 290 22.93 -11.66 -15.84
CA ALA A 290 24.00 -12.66 -15.83
C ALA A 290 23.66 -13.98 -16.55
N GLY A 291 22.43 -14.09 -17.10
CA GLY A 291 22.00 -15.26 -17.90
C GLY A 291 21.17 -16.29 -17.14
N ASP A 292 20.72 -16.01 -15.92
CA ASP A 292 19.82 -16.91 -15.17
C ASP A 292 18.42 -16.93 -15.83
N ALA A 293 18.08 -18.08 -16.42
CA ALA A 293 16.81 -18.29 -17.12
C ALA A 293 15.58 -18.25 -16.18
N ARG A 294 15.71 -18.67 -14.91
CA ARG A 294 14.61 -18.61 -13.93
C ARG A 294 14.35 -17.16 -13.51
N ALA A 295 15.41 -16.38 -13.30
CA ALA A 295 15.29 -14.96 -13.01
C ALA A 295 14.65 -14.21 -14.19
N GLN A 296 15.05 -14.51 -15.43
CA GLN A 296 14.43 -13.95 -16.62
C GLN A 296 12.94 -14.33 -16.71
N LEU A 297 12.60 -15.60 -16.49
CA LEU A 297 11.22 -16.07 -16.49
C LEU A 297 10.36 -15.35 -15.45
N ALA A 298 10.86 -15.12 -14.24
CA ALA A 298 10.15 -14.39 -13.19
C ALA A 298 9.84 -12.95 -13.61
N ILE A 299 10.79 -12.26 -14.25
CA ILE A 299 10.58 -10.92 -14.81
C ILE A 299 9.52 -10.95 -15.90
N ASP A 300 9.59 -11.90 -16.83
CA ASP A 300 8.65 -12.02 -17.95
C ASP A 300 7.23 -12.32 -17.45
N GLN A 301 7.07 -13.21 -16.47
CA GLN A 301 5.78 -13.48 -15.81
C GLN A 301 5.21 -12.23 -15.14
N PHE A 302 6.03 -11.45 -14.42
CA PHE A 302 5.61 -10.21 -13.78
C PHE A 302 5.14 -9.19 -14.81
N ILE A 303 5.92 -8.95 -15.86
CA ILE A 303 5.55 -8.05 -16.96
C ILE A 303 4.27 -8.51 -17.65
N ALA A 304 4.15 -9.80 -17.95
CA ALA A 304 2.95 -10.36 -18.60
C ALA A 304 1.69 -10.14 -17.76
N SER A 305 1.77 -10.36 -16.45
CA SER A 305 0.66 -10.12 -15.51
C SER A 305 0.29 -8.64 -15.43
N ILE A 306 1.27 -7.73 -15.39
CA ILE A 306 1.01 -6.29 -15.42
C ILE A 306 0.30 -5.90 -16.73
N ARG A 307 0.78 -6.38 -17.86
CA ARG A 307 0.19 -6.11 -19.20
C ARG A 307 -1.23 -6.64 -19.31
N HIS A 308 -1.53 -7.82 -18.73
CA HIS A 308 -2.87 -8.38 -18.67
C HIS A 308 -3.85 -7.41 -17.99
N TYR A 309 -3.53 -6.96 -16.78
CA TYR A 309 -4.36 -6.02 -16.03
C TYR A 309 -4.38 -4.63 -16.67
N LEU A 310 -3.27 -4.16 -17.23
CA LEU A 310 -3.21 -2.90 -17.97
C LEU A 310 -4.20 -2.91 -19.15
N GLY A 311 -4.22 -3.98 -19.93
CA GLY A 311 -5.16 -4.15 -21.05
C GLY A 311 -6.61 -4.17 -20.58
N ALA A 312 -6.93 -4.93 -19.52
CA ALA A 312 -8.26 -4.96 -18.92
C ALA A 312 -8.70 -3.57 -18.45
N HIS A 313 -7.82 -2.81 -17.78
CA HIS A 313 -8.13 -1.47 -17.27
C HIS A 313 -8.24 -0.41 -18.38
N LEU A 314 -7.47 -0.54 -19.47
CA LEU A 314 -7.65 0.31 -20.67
C LEU A 314 -9.04 0.13 -21.27
N VAL A 315 -9.53 -1.11 -21.37
CA VAL A 315 -10.88 -1.40 -21.87
C VAL A 315 -11.94 -0.90 -20.90
N GLU A 316 -11.80 -1.17 -19.60
CA GLU A 316 -12.73 -0.72 -18.56
C GLU A 316 -12.91 0.81 -18.53
N LEU A 317 -11.83 1.54 -18.74
CA LEU A 317 -11.86 3.00 -18.80
C LEU A 317 -12.32 3.55 -20.16
N GLY A 318 -12.32 2.71 -21.23
CA GLY A 318 -12.47 3.18 -22.60
C GLY A 318 -11.30 4.08 -23.03
N GLY A 319 -10.08 3.67 -22.71
CA GLY A 319 -8.82 4.42 -22.88
C GLY A 319 -8.37 5.11 -21.58
N ALA A 320 -7.16 5.65 -21.58
CA ALA A 320 -6.57 6.35 -20.46
C ALA A 320 -5.92 7.67 -20.91
N ASP A 321 -5.85 8.65 -20.02
CA ASP A 321 -5.06 9.87 -20.19
C ASP A 321 -3.63 9.66 -19.71
N ALA A 322 -3.45 8.86 -18.64
CA ALA A 322 -2.14 8.55 -18.11
C ALA A 322 -2.05 7.12 -17.54
N ILE A 323 -0.84 6.56 -17.63
CA ILE A 323 -0.38 5.38 -16.90
C ILE A 323 0.70 5.85 -15.93
N VAL A 324 0.55 5.49 -14.65
CA VAL A 324 1.45 5.96 -13.59
C VAL A 324 2.12 4.78 -12.92
N PHE A 325 3.44 4.75 -12.95
CA PHE A 325 4.26 3.80 -12.22
C PHE A 325 4.67 4.41 -10.88
N THR A 326 4.30 3.73 -9.79
CA THR A 326 4.58 4.14 -8.41
C THR A 326 4.99 2.93 -7.57
N GLY A 327 5.48 3.19 -6.36
CA GLY A 327 6.07 2.15 -5.51
C GLY A 327 7.49 1.79 -5.95
N GLY A 328 8.23 1.09 -5.08
CA GLY A 328 9.68 0.91 -5.24
C GLY A 328 10.11 0.31 -6.57
N ILE A 329 9.37 -0.66 -7.11
CA ILE A 329 9.62 -1.25 -8.44
C ILE A 329 9.19 -0.27 -9.54
N GLY A 330 7.97 0.29 -9.44
CA GLY A 330 7.43 1.19 -10.45
C GLY A 330 8.28 2.43 -10.66
N GLU A 331 8.79 3.00 -9.57
CA GLU A 331 9.64 4.20 -9.61
C GLU A 331 11.05 3.93 -10.12
N ASN A 332 11.65 2.76 -9.80
CA ASN A 332 13.08 2.53 -10.00
C ASN A 332 13.43 1.55 -11.12
N SER A 333 12.56 0.59 -11.49
CA SER A 333 12.90 -0.38 -12.54
C SER A 333 12.54 0.14 -13.93
N THR A 334 13.55 0.61 -14.65
CA THR A 334 13.45 0.99 -16.07
C THR A 334 13.07 -0.20 -16.95
N ARG A 335 13.56 -1.40 -16.60
CA ARG A 335 13.31 -2.65 -17.30
C ARG A 335 11.83 -3.04 -17.23
N ILE A 336 11.21 -2.96 -16.05
CA ILE A 336 9.79 -3.28 -15.90
C ILE A 336 8.94 -2.28 -16.69
N ARG A 337 9.17 -0.96 -16.58
CA ARG A 337 8.41 0.03 -17.34
C ARG A 337 8.54 -0.17 -18.84
N SER A 338 9.74 -0.42 -19.35
CA SER A 338 10.00 -0.71 -20.77
C SER A 338 9.27 -1.96 -21.22
N GLY A 339 9.34 -3.05 -20.44
CA GLY A 339 8.67 -4.30 -20.76
C GLY A 339 7.14 -4.19 -20.77
N VAL A 340 6.57 -3.43 -19.83
CA VAL A 340 5.13 -3.18 -19.74
C VAL A 340 4.64 -2.34 -20.92
N CYS A 341 5.36 -1.28 -21.29
CA CYS A 341 4.97 -0.35 -22.35
C CYS A 341 5.37 -0.81 -23.76
N ARG A 342 6.07 -1.96 -23.90
CA ARG A 342 6.52 -2.47 -25.20
C ARG A 342 5.35 -2.77 -26.12
N ASP A 343 5.45 -2.34 -27.40
CA ASP A 343 4.49 -2.59 -28.48
C ASP A 343 3.06 -2.06 -28.19
N LEU A 344 2.95 -0.94 -27.46
CA LEU A 344 1.67 -0.30 -27.16
C LEU A 344 1.42 0.99 -27.97
N GLY A 345 2.23 1.28 -29.00
CA GLY A 345 2.12 2.49 -29.80
C GLY A 345 0.76 2.66 -30.50
N TRP A 346 0.11 1.55 -30.92
CA TRP A 346 -1.22 1.62 -31.51
C TRP A 346 -2.32 2.04 -30.52
N PHE A 347 -2.11 1.86 -29.21
CA PHE A 347 -2.94 2.46 -28.15
C PHE A 347 -2.58 3.94 -27.87
N GLY A 348 -1.51 4.43 -28.50
CA GLY A 348 -0.97 5.76 -28.25
C GLY A 348 -0.14 5.85 -26.99
N ILE A 349 0.50 4.76 -26.57
CA ILE A 349 1.41 4.65 -25.44
C ILE A 349 2.82 4.45 -25.97
N GLU A 350 3.66 5.49 -25.84
CA GLU A 350 5.04 5.49 -26.35
C GLU A 350 6.00 5.96 -25.25
N LEU A 351 6.84 5.06 -24.77
CA LEU A 351 7.85 5.37 -23.76
C LEU A 351 9.08 6.03 -24.43
N ASP A 352 9.62 7.06 -23.79
CA ASP A 352 10.90 7.65 -24.18
C ASP A 352 12.03 6.93 -23.41
N PRO A 353 12.97 6.27 -24.11
CA PRO A 353 14.04 5.51 -23.44
C PRO A 353 14.92 6.37 -22.53
N LEU A 354 15.25 7.59 -22.94
CA LEU A 354 16.14 8.48 -22.17
C LEU A 354 15.42 9.01 -20.91
N LEU A 355 14.17 9.45 -21.06
CA LEU A 355 13.37 9.88 -19.92
C LEU A 355 13.03 8.74 -18.97
N ASN A 356 12.93 7.51 -19.49
CA ASN A 356 12.74 6.33 -18.64
C ASN A 356 13.98 6.01 -17.80
N GLU A 357 15.18 6.19 -18.32
CA GLU A 357 16.42 5.85 -17.61
C GLU A 357 16.77 6.83 -16.49
N SER A 358 16.59 8.13 -16.70
CA SER A 358 17.10 9.15 -15.78
C SER A 358 16.19 10.36 -15.66
N GLY A 359 16.35 11.10 -14.57
CA GLY A 359 15.63 12.34 -14.27
C GLY A 359 15.11 12.39 -12.84
N PRO A 360 14.33 13.42 -12.49
CA PRO A 360 13.65 13.50 -11.19
C PRO A 360 12.78 12.29 -10.94
N VAL A 361 12.53 11.96 -9.66
CA VAL A 361 11.68 10.79 -9.31
C VAL A 361 10.27 10.96 -9.86
N GLU A 362 9.69 12.17 -9.70
CA GLU A 362 8.42 12.52 -10.34
C GLU A 362 8.69 13.13 -11.72
N ARG A 363 8.31 12.41 -12.77
CA ARG A 363 8.50 12.86 -14.15
C ARG A 363 7.61 12.12 -15.13
N ARG A 364 7.32 12.75 -16.25
CA ARG A 364 6.81 12.11 -17.45
C ARG A 364 7.95 11.30 -18.10
N VAL A 365 7.67 10.06 -18.47
CA VAL A 365 8.62 9.14 -19.13
C VAL A 365 8.14 8.69 -20.51
N SER A 366 7.03 9.22 -21.00
CA SER A 366 6.55 9.02 -22.36
C SER A 366 7.08 10.09 -23.30
N THR A 367 7.12 9.78 -24.62
CA THR A 367 7.44 10.75 -25.68
C THR A 367 6.45 11.91 -25.68
N ALA A 368 6.83 13.01 -26.32
CA ALA A 368 5.94 14.17 -26.47
C ALA A 368 4.73 13.84 -27.37
N SER A 369 4.87 12.89 -28.31
CA SER A 369 3.82 12.42 -29.23
C SER A 369 2.87 11.40 -28.61
N SER A 370 3.21 10.82 -27.45
CA SER A 370 2.36 9.82 -26.78
C SER A 370 1.02 10.43 -26.38
N ARG A 371 -0.09 9.84 -26.87
CA ARG A 371 -1.46 10.29 -26.53
C ARG A 371 -1.83 9.95 -25.10
N VAL A 372 -1.33 8.84 -24.60
CA VAL A 372 -1.44 8.44 -23.20
C VAL A 372 -0.11 8.74 -22.55
N GLU A 373 -0.11 9.64 -21.58
CA GLU A 373 1.13 9.96 -20.89
C GLU A 373 1.56 8.84 -19.96
N VAL A 374 2.85 8.56 -19.89
CA VAL A 374 3.43 7.62 -18.95
C VAL A 374 4.28 8.38 -17.95
N TRP A 375 4.03 8.15 -16.67
CA TRP A 375 4.66 8.87 -15.57
C TRP A 375 5.29 7.92 -14.55
N THR A 376 6.36 8.39 -13.91
CA THR A 376 6.79 7.91 -12.61
C THR A 376 6.39 8.94 -11.55
N VAL A 377 5.67 8.51 -10.52
CA VAL A 377 5.22 9.38 -9.42
C VAL A 377 5.42 8.66 -8.10
N PRO A 378 6.27 9.18 -7.19
CA PRO A 378 6.40 8.58 -5.87
C PRO A 378 5.09 8.71 -5.10
N THR A 379 4.63 7.59 -4.53
CA THR A 379 3.43 7.63 -3.70
C THR A 379 3.72 8.25 -2.34
N ASN A 380 2.73 8.93 -1.77
CA ASN A 380 2.76 9.42 -0.40
C ASN A 380 1.49 8.93 0.34
N GLU A 381 1.55 7.68 0.78
CA GLU A 381 0.42 7.03 1.46
C GLU A 381 0.14 7.65 2.82
N GLU A 382 1.16 8.13 3.49
CA GLU A 382 1.05 8.70 4.83
C GLU A 382 0.27 10.01 4.83
N ILE A 383 0.45 10.89 3.83
CA ILE A 383 -0.36 12.12 3.75
C ILE A 383 -1.84 11.81 3.53
N VAL A 384 -2.14 10.72 2.80
CA VAL A 384 -3.52 10.27 2.61
C VAL A 384 -4.15 9.87 3.93
N VAL A 385 -3.44 9.08 4.74
CA VAL A 385 -3.91 8.68 6.08
C VAL A 385 -4.06 9.90 6.98
N ALA A 386 -3.13 10.85 6.94
CA ALA A 386 -3.19 12.07 7.74
C ALA A 386 -4.43 12.92 7.40
N ARG A 387 -4.67 13.20 6.10
CA ARG A 387 -5.85 13.95 5.64
C ARG A 387 -7.16 13.26 6.01
N GLN A 388 -7.23 11.95 5.81
CA GLN A 388 -8.41 11.17 6.19
C GLN A 388 -8.64 11.15 7.70
N SER A 389 -7.56 11.10 8.50
CA SER A 389 -7.68 11.20 9.96
C SER A 389 -8.20 12.56 10.41
N LYS A 390 -7.73 13.64 9.79
CA LYS A 390 -8.27 15.00 10.04
C LYS A 390 -9.75 15.07 9.71
N GLU A 391 -10.13 14.61 8.50
CA GLU A 391 -11.52 14.68 8.01
C GLU A 391 -12.50 13.97 8.96
N ILE A 392 -12.20 12.75 9.40
CA ILE A 392 -13.10 12.01 10.30
C ILE A 392 -13.22 12.65 11.68
N LEU A 393 -12.13 13.23 12.21
CA LEU A 393 -12.15 13.91 13.49
C LEU A 393 -12.96 15.23 13.45
N GLU A 394 -12.86 15.98 12.36
CA GLU A 394 -13.65 17.20 12.15
C GLU A 394 -15.14 16.88 12.04
N GLN A 395 -15.52 15.77 11.37
CA GLN A 395 -16.91 15.30 11.32
C GLN A 395 -17.45 14.92 12.70
N HIS A 396 -16.67 14.28 13.55
CA HIS A 396 -17.07 13.89 14.89
C HIS A 396 -17.18 15.11 15.84
N SER A 397 -16.30 16.11 15.68
CA SER A 397 -16.33 17.34 16.50
C SER A 397 -17.46 18.28 16.12
N GLY A 398 -17.95 18.24 14.86
CA GLY A 398 -19.09 19.03 14.38
C GLY A 398 -20.47 18.42 14.68
N ALA A 399 -20.49 17.16 15.16
CA ALA A 399 -21.71 16.43 15.53
C ALA A 399 -21.98 16.43 17.04
N ALA A 400 -21.06 16.97 17.84
CA ALA A 400 -21.20 17.17 19.29
C ALA A 400 -21.57 18.62 19.62
#